data_793044e03aec9ec147920b2c95c92e2e
#
_entry.id   793044e03aec9ec147920b2c95c92e2e
#
_cell.length_a   1.000
_cell.length_b   1.000
_cell.length_c   1.000
_cell.angle_alpha   90.00
_cell.angle_beta   90.00
_cell.angle_gamma   90.00
#
_symmetry.space_group_name_H-M   'P 1'
#
loop_
_entity.id
_entity.type
_entity.pdbx_description
1 polymer ?
#
loop_
_entity_poly.entity_id
_entity_poly.type
_entity_poly.pdbx_seq_one_letter_code
_entity_poly.pdbx_strand_id
1 'polypeptide(L)'
;AAESPMSVFANTGQDCCARSRMFIEQPIFNDFVNQFVAATESLKIGDPTNDETQIGPMVSAAQREISESFVVKARDAGRDIRTGGERQGEHGFYLNPAVITGVKTSDRAWCEEIFGPVVCLRPFTDEAKMLQEVNDTNFGLSGSIWSNDLSRVHRLIPKIKAGTVWVNCHNMLASAMPFGGYK
;
A
#
# COMPACT_ATOMS: atom_id res chain seq x y z
N ALA A 1 -10.08 -0.63 -8.15
CA ALA A 1 -10.23 -0.50 -6.70
C ALA A 1 -10.49 -1.87 -6.04
N ALA A 2 -11.48 -2.65 -6.50
CA ALA A 2 -11.90 -3.89 -5.84
C ALA A 2 -10.80 -4.96 -5.70
N GLU A 3 -9.92 -5.11 -6.66
CA GLU A 3 -8.81 -6.09 -6.61
C GLU A 3 -7.51 -5.51 -6.00
N SER A 4 -7.49 -4.21 -5.75
CA SER A 4 -6.30 -3.51 -5.28
C SER A 4 -5.84 -3.87 -3.86
N PRO A 5 -6.70 -4.25 -2.89
CA PRO A 5 -6.25 -4.58 -1.54
C PRO A 5 -5.21 -5.70 -1.50
N MET A 6 -5.37 -6.77 -2.29
CA MET A 6 -4.42 -7.89 -2.30
C MET A 6 -3.03 -7.51 -2.81
N SER A 7 -2.89 -6.45 -3.59
CA SER A 7 -1.57 -5.95 -4.00
C SER A 7 -0.81 -5.18 -2.89
N VAL A 8 -1.49 -4.92 -1.77
CA VAL A 8 -0.90 -4.32 -0.56
C VAL A 8 -0.85 -5.35 0.56
N PHE A 9 -1.97 -6.08 0.77
CA PHE A 9 -2.18 -6.87 1.98
C PHE A 9 -1.83 -8.36 1.81
N ALA A 10 -1.52 -8.82 0.59
CA ALA A 10 -0.95 -10.16 0.40
C ALA A 10 0.24 -10.36 1.34
N ASN A 11 0.37 -11.57 1.89
CA ASN A 11 1.36 -11.89 2.92
C ASN A 11 1.34 -10.91 4.11
N THR A 12 0.14 -10.40 4.44
CA THR A 12 -0.08 -9.44 5.53
C THR A 12 0.71 -8.14 5.36
N GLY A 13 0.94 -7.71 4.10
CA GLY A 13 1.73 -6.53 3.75
C GLY A 13 3.24 -6.67 4.05
N GLN A 14 3.70 -7.86 4.39
CA GLN A 14 5.11 -8.17 4.63
C GLN A 14 5.78 -8.61 3.32
N ASP A 15 5.75 -7.70 2.36
CA ASP A 15 6.30 -7.85 1.01
C ASP A 15 7.04 -6.56 0.63
N CYS A 16 8.28 -6.68 0.19
CA CYS A 16 9.09 -5.54 -0.25
C CYS A 16 8.47 -4.77 -1.44
N CYS A 17 7.57 -5.40 -2.19
CA CYS A 17 6.82 -4.78 -3.27
C CYS A 17 5.42 -4.29 -2.86
N ALA A 18 5.00 -4.45 -1.61
CA ALA A 18 3.69 -4.01 -1.15
C ALA A 18 3.45 -2.53 -1.48
N ARG A 19 2.31 -2.23 -2.10
CA ARG A 19 1.95 -0.86 -2.50
C ARG A 19 1.44 -0.04 -1.30
N SER A 20 2.31 0.26 -0.36
CA SER A 20 1.98 0.96 0.89
C SER A 20 1.62 2.44 0.69
N ARG A 21 1.94 3.03 -0.47
CA ARG A 21 1.61 4.41 -0.84
C ARG A 21 0.90 4.43 -2.19
N MET A 22 -0.29 5.04 -2.25
CA MET A 22 -1.04 5.20 -3.48
C MET A 22 -1.41 6.66 -3.72
N PHE A 23 -1.15 7.13 -4.94
CA PHE A 23 -1.61 8.41 -5.45
C PHE A 23 -2.79 8.18 -6.39
N ILE A 24 -3.92 8.82 -6.11
CA ILE A 24 -5.17 8.68 -6.86
C ILE A 24 -5.58 10.05 -7.39
N GLU A 25 -5.99 10.14 -8.66
CA GLU A 25 -6.50 11.40 -9.20
C GLU A 25 -7.69 11.92 -8.39
N GLN A 26 -7.67 13.22 -8.09
CA GLN A 26 -8.68 13.88 -7.26
C GLN A 26 -10.13 13.59 -7.70
N PRO A 27 -10.48 13.60 -8.99
CA PRO A 27 -11.87 13.38 -9.43
C PRO A 27 -12.43 12.00 -9.05
N ILE A 28 -11.57 10.99 -8.93
CA ILE A 28 -11.98 9.61 -8.60
C ILE A 28 -11.59 9.19 -7.17
N PHE A 29 -10.97 10.08 -6.40
CA PHE A 29 -10.38 9.75 -5.11
C PHE A 29 -11.39 9.16 -4.13
N ASN A 30 -12.52 9.84 -3.93
CA ASN A 30 -13.52 9.39 -2.96
C ASN A 30 -14.16 8.05 -3.36
N ASP A 31 -14.50 7.88 -4.63
CA ASP A 31 -15.07 6.64 -5.13
C ASP A 31 -14.08 5.48 -5.03
N PHE A 32 -12.80 5.75 -5.35
CA PHE A 32 -11.74 4.76 -5.21
C PHE A 32 -11.57 4.35 -3.74
N VAL A 33 -11.48 5.32 -2.83
CA VAL A 33 -11.31 5.05 -1.39
C VAL A 33 -12.47 4.22 -0.85
N ASN A 34 -13.71 4.59 -1.16
CA ASN A 34 -14.88 3.85 -0.69
C ASN A 34 -14.89 2.40 -1.18
N GLN A 35 -14.60 2.16 -2.46
CA GLN A 35 -14.51 0.82 -3.02
C GLN A 35 -13.32 0.03 -2.45
N PHE A 36 -12.19 0.69 -2.23
CA PHE A 36 -11.00 0.06 -1.65
C PHE A 36 -11.24 -0.35 -0.19
N VAL A 37 -11.88 0.52 0.60
CA VAL A 37 -12.26 0.22 1.99
C VAL A 37 -13.22 -0.97 2.04
N ALA A 38 -14.31 -0.94 1.27
CA ALA A 38 -15.27 -2.05 1.23
C ALA A 38 -14.62 -3.38 0.83
N ALA A 39 -13.71 -3.36 -0.15
CA ALA A 39 -12.97 -4.54 -0.55
C ALA A 39 -11.96 -5.00 0.52
N THR A 40 -11.36 -4.07 1.27
CA THR A 40 -10.48 -4.38 2.39
C THR A 40 -11.24 -5.05 3.54
N GLU A 41 -12.42 -4.54 3.89
CA GLU A 41 -13.28 -5.08 4.95
C GLU A 41 -13.85 -6.46 4.60
N SER A 42 -13.94 -6.80 3.32
CA SER A 42 -14.39 -8.11 2.86
C SER A 42 -13.31 -9.20 2.93
N LEU A 43 -12.06 -8.85 3.21
CA LEU A 43 -10.97 -9.82 3.28
C LEU A 43 -11.14 -10.76 4.46
N LYS A 44 -10.98 -12.05 4.20
CA LYS A 44 -11.03 -13.09 5.24
C LYS A 44 -9.69 -13.20 5.95
N ILE A 45 -9.68 -12.78 7.21
CA ILE A 45 -8.50 -12.85 8.07
C ILE A 45 -8.64 -14.05 9.00
N GLY A 46 -7.63 -14.90 9.09
CA GLY A 46 -7.75 -16.10 9.91
C GLY A 46 -6.55 -17.02 9.86
N ASP A 47 -6.78 -18.25 10.30
CA ASP A 47 -5.79 -19.32 10.34
C ASP A 47 -5.29 -19.62 8.91
N PRO A 48 -3.97 -19.57 8.65
CA PRO A 48 -3.39 -19.83 7.33
C PRO A 48 -3.54 -21.29 6.86
N THR A 49 -3.96 -22.21 7.72
CA THR A 49 -4.29 -23.59 7.33
C THR A 49 -5.69 -23.74 6.74
N ASN A 50 -6.51 -22.70 6.83
CA ASN A 50 -7.84 -22.67 6.21
C ASN A 50 -7.74 -22.07 4.79
N ASP A 51 -8.17 -22.83 3.78
CA ASP A 51 -8.12 -22.44 2.36
C ASP A 51 -8.91 -21.16 2.04
N GLU A 52 -9.86 -20.77 2.87
CA GLU A 52 -10.62 -19.53 2.69
C GLU A 52 -9.90 -18.29 3.25
N THR A 53 -8.84 -18.46 4.02
CA THR A 53 -8.08 -17.35 4.59
C THR A 53 -7.30 -16.61 3.52
N GLN A 54 -7.50 -15.31 3.44
CA GLN A 54 -6.78 -14.43 2.50
C GLN A 54 -5.62 -13.68 3.17
N ILE A 55 -5.78 -13.37 4.46
CA ILE A 55 -4.79 -12.66 5.27
C ILE A 55 -4.50 -13.47 6.52
N GLY A 56 -3.26 -13.89 6.67
CA GLY A 56 -2.75 -14.61 7.84
C GLY A 56 -2.25 -13.67 8.95
N PRO A 57 -1.55 -14.21 9.96
CA PRO A 57 -0.96 -13.41 11.01
C PRO A 57 0.34 -12.72 10.54
N MET A 58 0.76 -11.69 11.26
CA MET A 58 2.11 -11.14 11.16
C MET A 58 3.15 -12.19 11.61
N VAL A 59 4.39 -12.01 11.17
CA VAL A 59 5.49 -12.93 11.49
C VAL A 59 5.79 -13.02 13.00
N SER A 60 5.53 -11.94 13.75
CA SER A 60 5.82 -11.86 15.18
C SER A 60 5.00 -10.76 15.87
N ALA A 61 4.93 -10.84 17.22
CA ALA A 61 4.37 -9.78 18.06
C ALA A 61 5.10 -8.43 17.82
N ALA A 62 6.42 -8.45 17.76
CA ALA A 62 7.23 -7.26 17.56
C ALA A 62 6.89 -6.55 16.22
N GLN A 63 6.77 -7.30 15.12
CA GLN A 63 6.41 -6.72 13.83
C GLN A 63 4.97 -6.20 13.82
N ARG A 64 4.03 -6.90 14.48
CA ARG A 64 2.67 -6.40 14.67
C ARG A 64 2.66 -5.06 15.43
N GLU A 65 3.39 -4.96 16.53
CA GLU A 65 3.50 -3.73 17.33
C GLU A 65 4.10 -2.57 16.53
N ILE A 66 5.12 -2.84 15.72
CA ILE A 66 5.70 -1.84 14.82
C ILE A 66 4.63 -1.35 13.84
N SER A 67 3.94 -2.25 13.14
CA SER A 67 2.91 -1.89 12.15
C SER A 67 1.73 -1.13 12.81
N GLU A 68 1.26 -1.60 13.96
CA GLU A 68 0.23 -0.93 14.77
C GLU A 68 0.65 0.49 15.17
N SER A 69 1.93 0.69 15.53
CA SER A 69 2.46 2.00 15.91
C SER A 69 2.34 3.05 14.82
N PHE A 70 2.37 2.65 13.55
CA PHE A 70 2.15 3.57 12.43
C PHE A 70 0.70 4.06 12.37
N VAL A 71 -0.26 3.17 12.61
CA VAL A 71 -1.69 3.52 12.64
C VAL A 71 -1.99 4.42 13.84
N VAL A 72 -1.49 4.08 15.02
CA VAL A 72 -1.65 4.89 16.24
C VAL A 72 -1.10 6.31 16.02
N LYS A 73 0.13 6.43 15.54
CA LYS A 73 0.75 7.74 15.26
C LYS A 73 0.01 8.54 14.19
N ALA A 74 -0.54 7.88 13.18
CA ALA A 74 -1.35 8.55 12.18
C ALA A 74 -2.66 9.09 12.80
N ARG A 75 -3.32 8.29 13.65
CA ARG A 75 -4.51 8.70 14.39
C ARG A 75 -4.23 9.89 15.31
N ASP A 76 -3.15 9.84 16.09
CA ASP A 76 -2.74 10.92 17.00
C ASP A 76 -2.40 12.21 16.25
N ALA A 77 -1.90 12.09 15.02
CA ALA A 77 -1.65 13.21 14.12
C ALA A 77 -2.91 13.72 13.41
N GLY A 78 -4.09 13.19 13.74
CA GLY A 78 -5.38 13.60 13.17
C GLY A 78 -5.57 13.13 11.71
N ARG A 79 -4.95 12.00 11.32
CA ARG A 79 -5.21 11.38 10.01
C ARG A 79 -6.47 10.53 10.09
N ASP A 80 -7.14 10.38 8.96
CA ASP A 80 -8.37 9.62 8.85
C ASP A 80 -8.06 8.14 8.64
N ILE A 81 -8.30 7.32 9.66
CA ILE A 81 -8.21 5.86 9.58
C ILE A 81 -9.56 5.37 9.08
N ARG A 82 -9.63 5.05 7.80
CA ARG A 82 -10.87 4.67 7.11
C ARG A 82 -11.36 3.28 7.52
N THR A 83 -10.45 2.37 7.83
CA THR A 83 -10.74 1.03 8.36
C THR A 83 -9.48 0.41 8.95
N GLY A 84 -9.64 -0.58 9.83
CA GLY A 84 -8.60 -1.45 10.35
C GLY A 84 -7.59 -0.81 11.30
N GLY A 85 -6.47 -1.52 11.49
CA GLY A 85 -5.40 -1.10 12.39
C GLY A 85 -5.55 -1.61 13.82
N GLU A 86 -6.60 -2.36 14.13
CA GLU A 86 -6.82 -3.02 15.40
C GLU A 86 -6.33 -4.46 15.37
N ARG A 87 -5.92 -4.97 16.52
CA ARG A 87 -5.60 -6.39 16.70
C ARG A 87 -6.88 -7.23 16.57
N GLN A 88 -6.76 -8.40 15.95
CA GLN A 88 -7.85 -9.36 15.87
C GLN A 88 -7.58 -10.56 16.78
N GLY A 89 -8.55 -10.85 17.65
CA GLY A 89 -8.49 -11.98 18.59
C GLY A 89 -7.44 -11.86 19.70
N GLU A 90 -7.43 -12.85 20.58
CA GLU A 90 -6.50 -12.90 21.72
C GLU A 90 -5.25 -13.73 21.41
N HIS A 91 -5.31 -14.60 20.41
CA HIS A 91 -4.24 -15.51 20.02
C HIS A 91 -3.70 -15.16 18.62
N GLY A 92 -2.40 -15.41 18.41
CA GLY A 92 -1.73 -15.11 17.16
C GLY A 92 -1.35 -13.62 17.03
N PHE A 93 -0.76 -13.26 15.88
CA PHE A 93 -0.24 -11.92 15.65
C PHE A 93 -1.05 -11.19 14.56
N TYR A 94 -2.37 -11.30 14.64
CA TYR A 94 -3.27 -10.72 13.65
C TYR A 94 -3.41 -9.20 13.83
N LEU A 95 -3.44 -8.50 12.70
CA LEU A 95 -3.68 -7.06 12.59
C LEU A 95 -4.64 -6.84 11.42
N ASN A 96 -5.75 -6.17 11.66
CA ASN A 96 -6.71 -5.83 10.61
C ASN A 96 -6.07 -4.86 9.62
N PRO A 97 -6.15 -5.12 8.30
CA PRO A 97 -5.60 -4.24 7.27
C PRO A 97 -6.12 -2.81 7.40
N ALA A 98 -5.21 -1.86 7.50
CA ALA A 98 -5.52 -0.46 7.73
C ALA A 98 -5.42 0.39 6.46
N VAL A 99 -6.42 1.24 6.25
CA VAL A 99 -6.45 2.24 5.17
C VAL A 99 -6.44 3.63 5.77
N ILE A 100 -5.41 4.42 5.44
CA ILE A 100 -5.20 5.76 5.98
C ILE A 100 -5.32 6.80 4.88
N THR A 101 -6.10 7.84 5.11
CA THR A 101 -6.22 9.01 4.23
C THR A 101 -5.85 10.30 4.97
N GLY A 102 -5.70 11.41 4.24
CA GLY A 102 -5.32 12.68 4.82
C GLY A 102 -3.85 12.74 5.29
N VAL A 103 -3.02 11.78 4.89
CA VAL A 103 -1.60 11.76 5.24
C VAL A 103 -0.84 12.92 4.61
N LYS A 104 0.15 13.45 5.34
CA LYS A 104 1.10 14.45 4.87
C LYS A 104 2.41 13.78 4.45
N THR A 105 3.19 14.47 3.63
CA THR A 105 4.52 14.00 3.20
C THR A 105 5.52 13.84 4.34
N SER A 106 5.27 14.51 5.48
CA SER A 106 6.08 14.41 6.70
C SER A 106 5.63 13.32 7.67
N ASP A 107 4.53 12.64 7.40
CA ASP A 107 4.03 11.60 8.30
C ASP A 107 4.90 10.35 8.23
N ARG A 108 5.15 9.75 9.37
CA ARG A 108 5.95 8.54 9.47
C ARG A 108 5.42 7.42 8.57
N ALA A 109 4.11 7.19 8.54
CA ALA A 109 3.46 6.18 7.69
C ALA A 109 3.61 6.44 6.18
N TRP A 110 3.97 7.69 5.78
CA TRP A 110 4.27 8.05 4.41
C TRP A 110 5.75 7.92 4.06
N CYS A 111 6.65 8.16 5.01
CA CYS A 111 8.09 8.26 4.78
C CYS A 111 8.85 6.96 5.03
N GLU A 112 8.38 6.12 5.96
CA GLU A 112 9.07 4.91 6.38
C GLU A 112 8.40 3.65 5.79
N GLU A 113 9.16 2.56 5.72
CA GLU A 113 8.66 1.25 5.36
C GLU A 113 7.91 0.63 6.54
N ILE A 114 6.62 0.35 6.36
CA ILE A 114 5.77 -0.21 7.43
C ILE A 114 5.98 -1.72 7.56
N PHE A 115 6.12 -2.42 6.45
CA PHE A 115 6.26 -3.87 6.33
C PHE A 115 5.15 -4.64 7.06
N GLY A 116 3.91 -4.20 6.82
CA GLY A 116 2.69 -4.70 7.45
C GLY A 116 1.44 -4.26 6.72
N PRO A 117 0.24 -4.69 7.17
CA PRO A 117 -1.00 -4.49 6.46
C PRO A 117 -1.55 -3.06 6.62
N VAL A 118 -0.79 -2.07 6.17
CA VAL A 118 -1.16 -0.65 6.25
C VAL A 118 -0.89 0.04 4.92
N VAL A 119 -1.85 0.80 4.42
CA VAL A 119 -1.74 1.59 3.19
C VAL A 119 -2.14 3.04 3.41
N CYS A 120 -1.40 3.95 2.77
CA CYS A 120 -1.69 5.37 2.75
C CYS A 120 -2.18 5.79 1.36
N LEU A 121 -3.35 6.43 1.30
CA LEU A 121 -3.96 6.93 0.06
C LEU A 121 -3.94 8.45 0.04
N ARG A 122 -3.46 9.04 -1.05
CA ARG A 122 -3.43 10.50 -1.24
C ARG A 122 -4.01 10.91 -2.59
N PRO A 123 -4.82 11.98 -2.63
CA PRO A 123 -5.26 12.55 -3.89
C PRO A 123 -4.15 13.38 -4.53
N PHE A 124 -4.20 13.52 -5.87
CA PHE A 124 -3.40 14.48 -6.62
C PHE A 124 -4.22 15.14 -7.74
N THR A 125 -3.84 16.37 -8.09
CA THR A 125 -4.40 17.12 -9.20
C THR A 125 -3.32 17.52 -10.22
N ASP A 126 -2.08 17.65 -9.75
CA ASP A 126 -0.91 18.02 -10.55
C ASP A 126 0.03 16.81 -10.68
N GLU A 127 0.18 16.32 -11.92
CA GLU A 127 1.03 15.16 -12.24
C GLU A 127 2.51 15.42 -11.99
N ALA A 128 2.99 16.66 -12.26
CA ALA A 128 4.39 16.99 -12.06
C ALA A 128 4.75 17.01 -10.57
N LYS A 129 3.87 17.59 -9.75
CA LYS A 129 4.01 17.59 -8.29
C LYS A 129 3.90 16.18 -7.71
N MET A 130 2.94 15.40 -8.20
CA MET A 130 2.79 13.99 -7.80
C MET A 130 4.06 13.19 -8.09
N LEU A 131 4.68 13.35 -9.26
CA LEU A 131 5.94 12.69 -9.62
C LEU A 131 7.11 13.10 -8.71
N GLN A 132 7.18 14.37 -8.30
CA GLN A 132 8.16 14.79 -7.30
C GLN A 132 7.95 14.06 -5.98
N GLU A 133 6.72 14.00 -5.48
CA GLU A 133 6.37 13.32 -4.24
C GLU A 133 6.57 11.79 -4.32
N VAL A 134 6.29 11.15 -5.48
CA VAL A 134 6.57 9.72 -5.72
C VAL A 134 8.05 9.43 -5.54
N ASN A 135 8.91 10.31 -6.05
CA ASN A 135 10.37 10.15 -6.02
C ASN A 135 11.03 10.68 -4.75
N ASP A 136 10.29 11.42 -3.91
CA ASP A 136 10.78 11.97 -2.64
C ASP A 136 10.75 10.88 -1.55
N THR A 137 11.64 9.93 -1.69
CA THR A 137 11.83 8.79 -0.79
C THR A 137 13.21 8.18 -1.00
N ASN A 138 13.75 7.55 0.03
CA ASN A 138 14.98 6.75 -0.06
C ASN A 138 14.75 5.37 -0.70
N PHE A 139 13.48 4.95 -0.85
CA PHE A 139 13.11 3.67 -1.44
C PHE A 139 12.97 3.78 -2.95
N GLY A 140 13.22 2.69 -3.67
CA GLY A 140 13.16 2.67 -5.12
C GLY A 140 13.17 1.26 -5.70
N LEU A 141 12.59 0.28 -5.00
CA LEU A 141 12.51 -1.09 -5.49
C LEU A 141 11.47 -1.20 -6.61
N SER A 142 10.25 -0.80 -6.33
CA SER A 142 9.13 -1.00 -7.25
C SER A 142 8.11 0.12 -7.24
N GLY A 143 7.38 0.23 -8.35
CA GLY A 143 6.21 1.08 -8.49
C GLY A 143 5.22 0.50 -9.49
N SER A 144 4.01 1.03 -9.55
CA SER A 144 3.04 0.67 -10.57
C SER A 144 2.21 1.87 -11.02
N ILE A 145 1.83 1.87 -12.30
CA ILE A 145 0.98 2.87 -12.93
C ILE A 145 -0.28 2.17 -13.43
N TRP A 146 -1.43 2.76 -13.16
CA TRP A 146 -2.72 2.27 -13.61
C TRP A 146 -3.39 3.32 -14.45
N SER A 147 -3.48 3.11 -15.76
CA SER A 147 -4.06 4.05 -16.71
C SER A 147 -4.43 3.36 -18.02
N ASN A 148 -5.50 3.81 -18.65
CA ASN A 148 -5.86 3.43 -20.03
C ASN A 148 -5.19 4.35 -21.08
N ASP A 149 -4.54 5.45 -20.67
CA ASP A 149 -3.79 6.35 -21.55
C ASP A 149 -2.35 5.86 -21.69
N LEU A 150 -2.07 5.14 -22.77
CA LEU A 150 -0.74 4.62 -23.09
C LEU A 150 0.31 5.72 -23.24
N SER A 151 -0.05 6.86 -23.83
CA SER A 151 0.88 8.00 -24.00
C SER A 151 1.32 8.54 -22.65
N ARG A 152 0.38 8.65 -21.72
CA ARG A 152 0.65 9.05 -20.34
C ARG A 152 1.56 8.02 -19.63
N VAL A 153 1.26 6.73 -19.76
CA VAL A 153 2.05 5.66 -19.17
C VAL A 153 3.50 5.71 -19.66
N HIS A 154 3.72 5.75 -20.96
CA HIS A 154 5.07 5.83 -21.54
C HIS A 154 5.84 7.09 -21.14
N ARG A 155 5.15 8.22 -20.92
CA ARG A 155 5.77 9.46 -20.43
C ARG A 155 6.16 9.37 -18.96
N LEU A 156 5.41 8.61 -18.13
CA LEU A 156 5.61 8.51 -16.68
C LEU A 156 6.65 7.46 -16.29
N ILE A 157 6.67 6.30 -16.96
CA ILE A 157 7.59 5.19 -16.62
C ILE A 157 9.03 5.67 -16.39
N PRO A 158 9.68 6.38 -17.34
CA PRO A 158 11.09 6.74 -17.17
C PRO A 158 11.33 7.80 -16.08
N LYS A 159 10.27 8.39 -15.54
CA LYS A 159 10.35 9.43 -14.50
C LYS A 159 10.18 8.88 -13.08
N ILE A 160 9.72 7.65 -12.94
CA ILE A 160 9.61 6.98 -11.64
C ILE A 160 10.95 6.33 -11.32
N LYS A 161 11.57 6.76 -10.21
CA LYS A 161 12.86 6.26 -9.76
C LYS A 161 12.69 4.95 -8.98
N ALA A 162 12.33 3.89 -9.70
CA ALA A 162 12.19 2.53 -9.17
C ALA A 162 12.83 1.52 -10.14
N GLY A 163 13.36 0.44 -9.61
CA GLY A 163 13.99 -0.61 -10.41
C GLY A 163 13.00 -1.35 -11.29
N THR A 164 11.77 -1.55 -10.82
CA THR A 164 10.67 -2.15 -11.60
C THR A 164 9.46 -1.24 -11.55
N VAL A 165 8.87 -0.95 -12.72
CA VAL A 165 7.60 -0.21 -12.83
C VAL A 165 6.61 -1.04 -13.62
N TRP A 166 5.57 -1.55 -12.95
CA TRP A 166 4.48 -2.28 -13.58
C TRP A 166 3.42 -1.35 -14.17
N VAL A 167 2.75 -1.81 -15.20
CA VAL A 167 1.65 -1.09 -15.84
C VAL A 167 0.41 -1.97 -15.85
N ASN A 168 -0.68 -1.48 -15.26
CA ASN A 168 -1.97 -2.17 -15.14
C ASN A 168 -1.88 -3.59 -14.53
N CYS A 169 -0.80 -3.84 -13.80
CA CYS A 169 -0.57 -5.05 -13.02
C CYS A 169 0.33 -4.71 -11.82
N HIS A 170 0.53 -5.67 -10.95
CA HIS A 170 1.47 -5.53 -9.83
C HIS A 170 2.03 -6.89 -9.43
N ASN A 171 3.31 -6.88 -9.00
CA ASN A 171 4.02 -8.06 -8.49
C ASN A 171 4.09 -9.24 -9.50
N MET A 172 4.04 -8.93 -10.80
CA MET A 172 4.25 -9.91 -11.87
C MET A 172 5.74 -9.98 -12.15
N LEU A 173 6.39 -11.04 -11.67
CA LEU A 173 7.82 -11.25 -11.83
C LEU A 173 8.09 -12.29 -12.91
N ALA A 174 9.13 -12.05 -13.71
CA ALA A 174 9.65 -13.00 -14.68
C ALA A 174 11.10 -13.34 -14.33
N SER A 175 11.42 -14.63 -14.22
CA SER A 175 12.77 -15.11 -13.83
C SER A 175 13.87 -14.68 -14.80
N ALA A 176 13.52 -14.32 -16.03
CA ALA A 176 14.44 -13.83 -17.06
C ALA A 176 14.76 -12.33 -16.96
N MET A 177 14.09 -11.59 -16.07
CA MET A 177 14.26 -10.15 -15.94
C MET A 177 15.02 -9.80 -14.66
N PRO A 178 15.95 -8.83 -14.69
CA PRO A 178 16.58 -8.29 -13.50
C PRO A 178 15.54 -7.70 -12.55
N PHE A 179 15.72 -7.93 -11.25
CA PHE A 179 14.90 -7.36 -10.19
C PHE A 179 15.81 -6.77 -9.11
N GLY A 180 15.55 -5.52 -8.72
CA GLY A 180 16.37 -4.85 -7.70
C GLY A 180 16.01 -3.37 -7.54
N GLY A 181 16.59 -2.74 -6.52
CA GLY A 181 16.35 -1.34 -6.21
C GLY A 181 17.08 -0.38 -7.16
N TYR A 182 16.54 0.84 -7.27
CA TYR A 182 17.09 1.93 -8.07
C TYR A 182 17.99 2.87 -7.25
N LYS A 183 17.73 2.99 -5.94
CA LYS A 183 18.43 3.90 -5.01
C LYS A 183 19.19 3.14 -3.94
#